data_8d974d4f94f7ab0ca568af61c597467a
#
_entry.id   8d974d4f94f7ab0ca568af61c597467a
#
_cell.length_a   1.000
_cell.length_b   1.000
_cell.length_c   1.000
_cell.angle_alpha   90.00
_cell.angle_beta   90.00
_cell.angle_gamma   90.00
#
_symmetry.space_group_name_H-M   'P 1'
#
loop_
_entity.id
_entity.type
_entity.pdbx_description
1 polymer ?
#
loop_
_entity_poly.entity_id
_entity_poly.type
_entity_poly.pdbx_seq_one_letter_code
_entity_poly.pdbx_strand_id
1 'polypeptide(L)'
;MFVTDNTLSSVKNYFFDRLAAIFSPSELKSMWTQIICKRMNWSASELLLNQGERLSESDLLHVRGFVKGLLNEVPFQYLLGETDFYGLTISCDSRALIPRPETEELVAWISEIAIPSNRIIDLCTGSGCIALALKSIFPNTEVSALDFSLDALELAAFNAEKLKLEIECIHEDVLNFSSEFHSDAKSYDIIVSNPPYIPEREKSMMSNHVIQHEPSIALFVADEDPIIFYKEIIKFAQDKLSKGGFLFFELHELFGNEVSEYLSLFGFKEMEIRKDLQGKSRMLKAQKV
;
A
#
# COMPACT_ATOMS: atom_id res chain seq x y z
N MET A 1 -21.17 -32.80 -1.28
CA MET A 1 -19.77 -32.36 -1.35
C MET A 1 -19.62 -31.56 -2.65
N PHE A 2 -18.89 -30.46 -2.68
CA PHE A 2 -18.72 -29.60 -3.89
C PHE A 2 -17.53 -30.05 -4.76
N VAL A 3 -16.73 -31.00 -4.30
CA VAL A 3 -15.64 -31.68 -4.99
C VAL A 3 -15.89 -33.18 -5.04
N THR A 4 -15.29 -33.90 -5.98
CA THR A 4 -15.45 -35.34 -6.15
C THR A 4 -14.82 -36.14 -5.02
N ASP A 5 -13.66 -35.67 -4.52
CA ASP A 5 -12.97 -36.17 -3.35
C ASP A 5 -12.19 -35.03 -2.68
N ASN A 6 -11.55 -35.30 -1.54
CA ASN A 6 -10.83 -34.28 -0.77
C ASN A 6 -9.33 -34.25 -1.03
N THR A 7 -8.84 -34.82 -2.14
CA THR A 7 -7.42 -34.71 -2.51
C THR A 7 -7.10 -33.28 -2.93
N LEU A 8 -5.87 -32.86 -2.64
CA LEU A 8 -5.36 -31.52 -3.02
C LEU A 8 -5.56 -31.26 -4.53
N SER A 9 -5.33 -32.27 -5.35
CA SER A 9 -5.52 -32.20 -6.80
C SER A 9 -6.97 -31.94 -7.18
N SER A 10 -7.93 -32.66 -6.57
CA SER A 10 -9.36 -32.48 -6.86
C SER A 10 -9.86 -31.09 -6.44
N VAL A 11 -9.39 -30.59 -5.29
CA VAL A 11 -9.75 -29.27 -4.79
C VAL A 11 -9.11 -28.17 -5.64
N LYS A 12 -7.86 -28.37 -6.11
CA LYS A 12 -7.22 -27.48 -7.06
C LYS A 12 -8.02 -27.37 -8.36
N ASN A 13 -8.43 -28.50 -8.93
CA ASN A 13 -9.24 -28.49 -10.15
C ASN A 13 -10.55 -27.72 -9.94
N TYR A 14 -11.24 -27.94 -8.82
CA TYR A 14 -12.43 -27.16 -8.48
C TYR A 14 -12.14 -25.65 -8.43
N PHE A 15 -11.04 -25.23 -7.77
CA PHE A 15 -10.65 -23.82 -7.69
C PHE A 15 -10.40 -23.23 -9.08
N PHE A 16 -9.65 -23.94 -9.92
CA PHE A 16 -9.33 -23.49 -11.27
C PHE A 16 -10.58 -23.45 -12.17
N ASP A 17 -11.38 -24.50 -12.20
CA ASP A 17 -12.58 -24.57 -13.04
C ASP A 17 -13.60 -23.47 -12.71
N ARG A 18 -13.73 -23.14 -11.42
CA ARG A 18 -14.67 -22.11 -10.98
C ARG A 18 -14.23 -20.69 -11.32
N LEU A 19 -12.94 -20.44 -11.46
CA LEU A 19 -12.36 -19.11 -11.59
C LEU A 19 -11.73 -18.87 -12.98
N ALA A 20 -11.62 -19.89 -13.84
CA ALA A 20 -10.98 -19.79 -15.16
C ALA A 20 -11.60 -18.76 -16.11
N ALA A 21 -12.85 -18.35 -15.90
CA ALA A 21 -13.50 -17.32 -16.70
C ALA A 21 -13.07 -15.89 -16.31
N ILE A 22 -12.46 -15.71 -15.12
CA ILE A 22 -12.15 -14.40 -14.55
C ILE A 22 -10.62 -14.17 -14.51
N PHE A 23 -9.85 -15.20 -14.20
CA PHE A 23 -8.41 -15.11 -13.97
C PHE A 23 -7.62 -15.97 -14.96
N SER A 24 -6.43 -15.49 -15.33
CA SER A 24 -5.49 -16.26 -16.15
C SER A 24 -4.97 -17.50 -15.41
N PRO A 25 -4.49 -18.54 -16.11
CA PRO A 25 -3.90 -19.72 -15.48
C PRO A 25 -2.70 -19.40 -14.57
N SER A 26 -1.92 -18.35 -14.88
CA SER A 26 -0.78 -17.91 -14.07
C SER A 26 -1.23 -17.28 -12.75
N GLU A 27 -2.26 -16.43 -12.78
CA GLU A 27 -2.85 -15.83 -11.59
C GLU A 27 -3.46 -16.91 -10.67
N LEU A 28 -4.25 -17.82 -11.25
CA LEU A 28 -4.83 -18.93 -10.50
C LEU A 28 -3.78 -19.81 -9.83
N LYS A 29 -2.66 -20.07 -10.53
CA LYS A 29 -1.54 -20.83 -9.96
C LYS A 29 -0.89 -20.08 -8.79
N SER A 30 -0.68 -18.77 -8.92
CA SER A 30 -0.12 -17.94 -7.86
C SER A 30 -1.04 -17.92 -6.64
N MET A 31 -2.33 -17.60 -6.83
CA MET A 31 -3.33 -17.57 -5.77
C MET A 31 -3.44 -18.91 -5.05
N TRP A 32 -3.54 -20.01 -5.80
CA TRP A 32 -3.59 -21.36 -5.26
C TRP A 32 -2.37 -21.66 -4.37
N THR A 33 -1.19 -21.32 -4.86
CA THR A 33 0.05 -21.55 -4.11
C THR A 33 0.02 -20.78 -2.79
N GLN A 34 -0.32 -19.50 -2.82
CA GLN A 34 -0.39 -18.66 -1.62
C GLN A 34 -1.43 -19.17 -0.61
N ILE A 35 -2.65 -19.50 -1.08
CA ILE A 35 -3.72 -20.03 -0.22
C ILE A 35 -3.28 -21.30 0.51
N ILE A 36 -2.75 -22.27 -0.23
CA ILE A 36 -2.42 -23.57 0.37
C ILE A 36 -1.14 -23.49 1.20
N CYS A 37 -0.10 -22.80 0.73
CA CYS A 37 1.12 -22.63 1.51
C CYS A 37 0.83 -21.95 2.84
N LYS A 38 0.04 -20.89 2.86
CA LYS A 38 -0.36 -20.22 4.09
C LYS A 38 -1.21 -21.11 4.98
N ARG A 39 -2.22 -21.78 4.44
CA ARG A 39 -3.16 -22.61 5.19
C ARG A 39 -2.49 -23.81 5.84
N MET A 40 -1.58 -24.46 5.12
CA MET A 40 -0.90 -25.67 5.55
C MET A 40 0.43 -25.39 6.25
N ASN A 41 0.86 -24.13 6.28
CA ASN A 41 2.19 -23.70 6.71
C ASN A 41 3.31 -24.43 5.92
N TRP A 42 3.14 -24.51 4.59
CA TRP A 42 4.07 -25.15 3.68
C TRP A 42 4.83 -24.12 2.84
N SER A 43 6.05 -24.50 2.48
CA SER A 43 6.79 -23.87 1.38
C SER A 43 6.19 -24.28 0.02
N ALA A 44 6.51 -23.55 -1.03
CA ALA A 44 6.14 -23.93 -2.39
C ALA A 44 6.70 -25.31 -2.82
N SER A 45 7.87 -25.67 -2.30
CA SER A 45 8.49 -27.00 -2.53
C SER A 45 7.69 -28.11 -1.84
N GLU A 46 7.25 -27.90 -0.61
CA GLU A 46 6.42 -28.87 0.11
C GLU A 46 5.05 -29.04 -0.56
N LEU A 47 4.46 -27.96 -1.09
CA LEU A 47 3.23 -28.05 -1.89
C LEU A 47 3.41 -28.94 -3.12
N LEU A 48 4.56 -28.90 -3.78
CA LEU A 48 4.85 -29.77 -4.93
C LEU A 48 5.02 -31.25 -4.53
N LEU A 49 5.61 -31.50 -3.37
CA LEU A 49 5.85 -32.88 -2.87
C LEU A 49 4.57 -33.52 -2.34
N ASN A 50 3.64 -32.73 -1.80
CA ASN A 50 2.44 -33.21 -1.11
C ASN A 50 1.15 -33.19 -2.00
N GLN A 51 1.29 -33.31 -3.32
CA GLN A 51 0.15 -33.27 -4.26
C GLN A 51 -0.94 -34.34 -3.99
N GLY A 52 -0.58 -35.44 -3.36
CA GLY A 52 -1.49 -36.54 -2.99
C GLY A 52 -2.20 -36.37 -1.64
N GLU A 53 -1.87 -35.32 -0.88
CA GLU A 53 -2.47 -35.10 0.45
C GLU A 53 -3.97 -34.87 0.38
N ARG A 54 -4.66 -35.24 1.49
CA ARG A 54 -6.09 -35.05 1.65
C ARG A 54 -6.35 -33.87 2.59
N LEU A 55 -7.16 -32.97 2.14
CA LEU A 55 -7.58 -31.79 2.89
C LEU A 55 -8.69 -32.17 3.90
N SER A 56 -8.65 -31.53 5.08
CA SER A 56 -9.72 -31.63 6.06
C SER A 56 -10.98 -30.90 5.56
N GLU A 57 -12.12 -31.15 6.19
CA GLU A 57 -13.35 -30.42 5.88
C GLU A 57 -13.18 -28.90 6.10
N SER A 58 -12.46 -28.51 7.13
CA SER A 58 -12.14 -27.08 7.39
C SER A 58 -11.33 -26.46 6.25
N ASP A 59 -10.36 -27.19 5.69
CA ASP A 59 -9.55 -26.71 4.57
C ASP A 59 -10.36 -26.61 3.28
N LEU A 60 -11.27 -27.56 3.05
CA LEU A 60 -12.22 -27.51 1.94
C LEU A 60 -13.12 -26.26 2.03
N LEU A 61 -13.67 -25.99 3.21
CA LEU A 61 -14.50 -24.80 3.45
C LEU A 61 -13.70 -23.50 3.28
N HIS A 62 -12.43 -23.51 3.70
CA HIS A 62 -11.51 -22.37 3.51
C HIS A 62 -11.31 -22.06 2.00
N VAL A 63 -10.95 -23.07 1.19
CA VAL A 63 -10.81 -22.88 -0.27
C VAL A 63 -12.12 -22.44 -0.93
N ARG A 64 -13.25 -23.02 -0.50
CA ARG A 64 -14.58 -22.60 -0.99
C ARG A 64 -14.88 -21.14 -0.64
N GLY A 65 -14.43 -20.67 0.53
CA GLY A 65 -14.52 -19.27 0.95
C GLY A 65 -13.80 -18.35 -0.03
N PHE A 66 -12.56 -18.69 -0.42
CA PHE A 66 -11.81 -17.95 -1.44
C PHE A 66 -12.53 -17.92 -2.78
N VAL A 67 -12.99 -19.07 -3.26
CA VAL A 67 -13.75 -19.15 -4.53
C VAL A 67 -14.97 -18.24 -4.48
N LYS A 68 -15.74 -18.27 -3.38
CA LYS A 68 -16.91 -17.41 -3.22
C LYS A 68 -16.54 -15.92 -3.17
N GLY A 69 -15.48 -15.56 -2.43
CA GLY A 69 -15.02 -14.19 -2.34
C GLY A 69 -14.56 -13.64 -3.68
N LEU A 70 -13.73 -14.40 -4.41
CA LEU A 70 -13.23 -14.01 -5.73
C LEU A 70 -14.35 -13.89 -6.78
N LEU A 71 -15.36 -14.75 -6.74
CA LEU A 71 -16.55 -14.63 -7.59
C LEU A 71 -17.41 -13.40 -7.25
N ASN A 72 -17.31 -12.88 -6.03
CA ASN A 72 -17.93 -11.63 -5.58
C ASN A 72 -16.98 -10.42 -5.72
N GLU A 73 -15.94 -10.53 -6.53
CA GLU A 73 -14.96 -9.48 -6.83
C GLU A 73 -14.17 -8.97 -5.61
N VAL A 74 -14.18 -9.69 -4.47
CA VAL A 74 -13.36 -9.33 -3.30
C VAL A 74 -11.87 -9.46 -3.67
N PRO A 75 -11.02 -8.45 -3.44
CA PRO A 75 -9.60 -8.53 -3.72
C PRO A 75 -8.93 -9.74 -3.06
N PHE A 76 -8.08 -10.43 -3.79
CA PHE A 76 -7.40 -11.63 -3.31
C PHE A 76 -6.63 -11.37 -2.01
N GLN A 77 -5.94 -10.24 -1.93
CA GLN A 77 -5.15 -9.84 -0.76
C GLN A 77 -6.03 -9.67 0.49
N TYR A 78 -7.25 -9.14 0.35
CA TYR A 78 -8.19 -9.06 1.47
C TYR A 78 -8.68 -10.43 1.93
N LEU A 79 -8.92 -11.36 0.99
CA LEU A 79 -9.26 -12.74 1.33
C LEU A 79 -8.10 -13.48 1.99
N LEU A 80 -6.87 -13.21 1.54
CA LEU A 80 -5.66 -13.77 2.11
C LEU A 80 -5.33 -13.12 3.46
N GLY A 81 -5.74 -11.85 3.67
CA GLY A 81 -5.50 -11.05 4.85
C GLY A 81 -4.08 -10.47 4.92
N GLU A 82 -3.29 -10.60 3.86
CA GLU A 82 -1.93 -10.05 3.80
C GLU A 82 -1.43 -9.94 2.36
N THR A 83 -0.39 -9.14 2.17
CA THR A 83 0.35 -9.00 0.92
C THR A 83 1.84 -8.77 1.23
N ASP A 84 2.71 -9.16 0.30
CA ASP A 84 4.12 -8.81 0.41
C ASP A 84 4.32 -7.37 -0.07
N PHE A 85 5.16 -6.63 0.64
CA PHE A 85 5.56 -5.27 0.31
C PHE A 85 6.99 -5.02 0.78
N TYR A 86 7.89 -4.75 -0.14
CA TYR A 86 9.32 -4.47 0.10
C TYR A 86 10.00 -5.47 1.04
N GLY A 87 9.71 -6.76 0.85
CA GLY A 87 10.24 -7.86 1.65
C GLY A 87 9.57 -8.05 3.02
N LEU A 88 8.52 -7.29 3.33
CA LEU A 88 7.69 -7.43 4.52
C LEU A 88 6.35 -8.06 4.16
N THR A 89 5.80 -8.89 5.06
CA THR A 89 4.43 -9.41 4.93
C THR A 89 3.46 -8.51 5.69
N ILE A 90 2.81 -7.60 4.97
CA ILE A 90 1.86 -6.61 5.51
C ILE A 90 0.46 -7.21 5.57
N SER A 91 -0.18 -7.18 6.74
CA SER A 91 -1.60 -7.49 6.85
C SER A 91 -2.44 -6.43 6.18
N CYS A 92 -3.45 -6.83 5.40
CA CYS A 92 -4.33 -5.92 4.69
C CYS A 92 -5.78 -6.40 4.72
N ASP A 93 -6.68 -5.45 4.84
CA ASP A 93 -8.13 -5.62 4.75
C ASP A 93 -8.79 -4.30 4.30
N SER A 94 -10.12 -4.22 4.30
CA SER A 94 -10.87 -3.07 3.79
C SER A 94 -10.66 -1.74 4.55
N ARG A 95 -9.85 -1.72 5.61
CA ARG A 95 -9.51 -0.49 6.35
C ARG A 95 -8.51 0.40 5.62
N ALA A 96 -7.69 -0.17 4.71
CA ALA A 96 -6.68 0.58 3.99
C ALA A 96 -6.51 0.08 2.55
N LEU A 97 -5.94 0.95 1.69
CA LEU A 97 -5.53 0.59 0.34
C LEU A 97 -4.58 -0.61 0.37
N ILE A 98 -4.76 -1.55 -0.55
CA ILE A 98 -3.81 -2.66 -0.74
C ILE A 98 -2.47 -2.06 -1.20
N PRO A 99 -1.34 -2.38 -0.54
CA PRO A 99 -0.02 -1.93 -0.97
C PRO A 99 0.25 -2.26 -2.44
N ARG A 100 0.74 -1.28 -3.21
CA ARG A 100 0.95 -1.40 -4.65
C ARG A 100 2.45 -1.60 -4.99
N PRO A 101 2.77 -2.35 -6.04
CA PRO A 101 4.17 -2.52 -6.49
C PRO A 101 4.85 -1.19 -6.84
N GLU A 102 4.11 -0.22 -7.42
CA GLU A 102 4.63 1.10 -7.75
C GLU A 102 5.08 1.87 -6.50
N THR A 103 4.41 1.64 -5.37
CA THR A 103 4.78 2.22 -4.08
C THR A 103 6.09 1.61 -3.53
N GLU A 104 6.41 0.36 -3.86
CA GLU A 104 7.74 -0.22 -3.53
C GLU A 104 8.87 0.51 -4.26
N GLU A 105 8.63 0.97 -5.50
CA GLU A 105 9.61 1.74 -6.25
C GLU A 105 9.89 3.11 -5.59
N LEU A 106 8.88 3.73 -4.99
CA LEU A 106 9.05 4.94 -4.19
C LEU A 106 9.94 4.69 -2.96
N VAL A 107 9.69 3.61 -2.22
CA VAL A 107 10.52 3.20 -1.08
C VAL A 107 11.96 2.91 -1.53
N ALA A 108 12.14 2.20 -2.65
CA ALA A 108 13.45 1.93 -3.22
C ALA A 108 14.21 3.23 -3.53
N TRP A 109 13.54 4.20 -4.14
CA TRP A 109 14.15 5.50 -4.44
C TRP A 109 14.58 6.26 -3.18
N ILE A 110 13.76 6.26 -2.13
CA ILE A 110 14.12 6.86 -0.84
C ILE A 110 15.36 6.19 -0.25
N SER A 111 15.46 4.86 -0.38
CA SER A 111 16.60 4.09 0.15
C SER A 111 17.93 4.38 -0.55
N GLU A 112 17.89 4.85 -1.82
CA GLU A 112 19.07 5.25 -2.59
C GLU A 112 19.69 6.55 -2.07
N ILE A 113 18.91 7.37 -1.36
CA ILE A 113 19.36 8.67 -0.89
C ILE A 113 20.05 8.48 0.46
N ALA A 114 21.39 8.46 0.44
CA ALA A 114 22.22 8.33 1.62
C ALA A 114 22.20 9.61 2.48
N ILE A 115 21.08 9.87 3.16
CA ILE A 115 21.00 10.93 4.15
C ILE A 115 20.99 10.29 5.52
N PRO A 116 21.83 10.79 6.48
CA PRO A 116 21.61 10.51 7.87
C PRO A 116 20.28 11.15 8.27
N SER A 117 19.17 10.41 8.07
CA SER A 117 17.86 10.89 8.49
C SER A 117 17.60 10.44 9.92
N ASN A 118 17.30 11.42 10.77
CA ASN A 118 16.90 11.17 12.14
C ASN A 118 15.39 10.96 12.25
N ARG A 119 14.61 11.61 11.36
CA ARG A 119 13.15 11.58 11.39
C ARG A 119 12.54 11.51 10.01
N ILE A 120 11.62 10.56 9.85
CA ILE A 120 10.82 10.36 8.64
C ILE A 120 9.34 10.41 9.03
N ILE A 121 8.51 11.01 8.20
CA ILE A 121 7.06 10.91 8.33
C ILE A 121 6.44 10.44 7.02
N ASP A 122 5.54 9.47 7.13
CA ASP A 122 4.69 8.96 6.07
C ASP A 122 3.27 9.50 6.26
N LEU A 123 2.83 10.35 5.35
CA LEU A 123 1.53 11.00 5.37
C LEU A 123 0.54 10.22 4.49
N CYS A 124 -0.68 10.02 4.96
CA CYS A 124 -1.68 9.11 4.36
C CYS A 124 -1.18 7.66 4.34
N THR A 125 -0.71 7.20 5.50
CA THR A 125 0.06 5.95 5.65
C THR A 125 -0.73 4.68 5.33
N GLY A 126 -2.07 4.70 5.44
CA GLY A 126 -2.92 3.54 5.20
C GLY A 126 -2.55 2.36 6.09
N SER A 127 -2.13 1.24 5.49
CA SER A 127 -1.69 0.04 6.21
C SER A 127 -0.34 0.18 6.93
N GLY A 128 0.33 1.32 6.81
CA GLY A 128 1.68 1.56 7.32
C GLY A 128 2.80 1.00 6.44
N CYS A 129 2.51 0.55 5.22
CA CYS A 129 3.47 -0.19 4.40
C CYS A 129 4.74 0.62 4.08
N ILE A 130 4.62 1.91 3.73
CA ILE A 130 5.77 2.79 3.48
C ILE A 130 6.55 3.02 4.77
N ALA A 131 5.88 3.46 5.85
CA ALA A 131 6.50 3.73 7.14
C ALA A 131 7.29 2.51 7.67
N LEU A 132 6.68 1.32 7.61
CA LEU A 132 7.27 0.07 8.07
C LEU A 132 8.46 -0.36 7.20
N ALA A 133 8.35 -0.23 5.87
CA ALA A 133 9.46 -0.51 4.98
C ALA A 133 10.66 0.42 5.26
N LEU A 134 10.40 1.73 5.43
CA LEU A 134 11.44 2.71 5.77
C LEU A 134 12.03 2.44 7.15
N LYS A 135 11.23 2.04 8.14
CA LYS A 135 11.73 1.65 9.46
C LYS A 135 12.61 0.40 9.40
N SER A 136 12.27 -0.56 8.55
CA SER A 136 13.08 -1.76 8.33
C SER A 136 14.43 -1.43 7.68
N ILE A 137 14.47 -0.49 6.72
CA ILE A 137 15.69 -0.04 6.04
C ILE A 137 16.56 0.82 6.98
N PHE A 138 15.94 1.70 7.76
CA PHE A 138 16.59 2.67 8.64
C PHE A 138 16.21 2.41 10.11
N PRO A 139 16.73 1.35 10.76
CA PRO A 139 16.26 0.88 12.07
C PRO A 139 16.49 1.92 13.21
N ASN A 140 17.45 2.81 13.06
CA ASN A 140 17.78 3.85 14.06
C ASN A 140 17.01 5.16 13.85
N THR A 141 16.21 5.28 12.79
CA THR A 141 15.45 6.49 12.45
C THR A 141 14.11 6.48 13.21
N GLU A 142 13.68 7.62 13.71
CA GLU A 142 12.32 7.83 14.20
C GLU A 142 11.40 7.91 12.98
N VAL A 143 10.40 7.02 12.91
CA VAL A 143 9.43 6.97 11.81
C VAL A 143 8.04 7.20 12.37
N SER A 144 7.37 8.24 11.85
CA SER A 144 5.97 8.54 12.14
C SER A 144 5.09 8.17 10.96
N ALA A 145 3.91 7.66 11.24
CA ALA A 145 2.89 7.24 10.28
C ALA A 145 1.59 8.00 10.58
N LEU A 146 1.16 8.85 9.65
CA LEU A 146 0.01 9.72 9.85
C LEU A 146 -1.12 9.33 8.90
N ASP A 147 -2.33 9.24 9.44
CA ASP A 147 -3.55 9.04 8.64
C ASP A 147 -4.75 9.73 9.29
N PHE A 148 -5.74 10.09 8.47
CA PHE A 148 -7.03 10.58 8.91
C PHE A 148 -7.93 9.47 9.45
N SER A 149 -7.79 8.25 8.92
CA SER A 149 -8.59 7.09 9.28
C SER A 149 -8.02 6.39 10.52
N LEU A 150 -8.77 6.39 11.61
CA LEU A 150 -8.42 5.59 12.79
C LEU A 150 -8.34 4.10 12.48
N ASP A 151 -9.21 3.57 11.61
CA ASP A 151 -9.22 2.18 11.21
C ASP A 151 -7.92 1.81 10.45
N ALA A 152 -7.42 2.73 9.59
CA ALA A 152 -6.14 2.57 8.91
C ALA A 152 -4.98 2.57 9.91
N LEU A 153 -4.98 3.50 10.87
CA LEU A 153 -3.96 3.57 11.92
C LEU A 153 -3.95 2.33 12.83
N GLU A 154 -5.13 1.78 13.15
CA GLU A 154 -5.21 0.50 13.87
C GLU A 154 -4.56 -0.64 13.08
N LEU A 155 -4.76 -0.68 11.76
CA LEU A 155 -4.10 -1.66 10.88
C LEU A 155 -2.59 -1.42 10.82
N ALA A 156 -2.14 -0.18 10.69
CA ALA A 156 -0.72 0.18 10.70
C ALA A 156 -0.03 -0.22 12.02
N ALA A 157 -0.67 0.07 13.16
CA ALA A 157 -0.18 -0.32 14.48
C ALA A 157 -0.13 -1.85 14.64
N PHE A 158 -1.15 -2.57 14.18
CA PHE A 158 -1.15 -4.04 14.16
C PHE A 158 0.01 -4.59 13.32
N ASN A 159 0.28 -4.02 12.14
CA ASN A 159 1.40 -4.40 11.29
C ASN A 159 2.74 -4.11 11.97
N ALA A 160 2.87 -2.98 12.64
CA ALA A 160 4.07 -2.60 13.38
C ALA A 160 4.38 -3.62 14.49
N GLU A 161 3.37 -4.00 15.28
CA GLU A 161 3.50 -5.02 16.34
C GLU A 161 3.88 -6.39 15.76
N LYS A 162 3.17 -6.84 14.71
CA LYS A 162 3.43 -8.12 14.02
C LYS A 162 4.86 -8.21 13.50
N LEU A 163 5.39 -7.12 12.93
CA LEU A 163 6.73 -7.03 12.36
C LEU A 163 7.79 -6.66 13.39
N LYS A 164 7.42 -6.28 14.61
CA LYS A 164 8.31 -5.78 15.67
C LYS A 164 9.12 -4.56 15.22
N LEU A 165 8.45 -3.67 14.48
CA LEU A 165 9.00 -2.40 14.01
C LEU A 165 8.30 -1.27 14.74
N GLU A 166 9.06 -0.39 15.40
CA GLU A 166 8.50 0.73 16.15
C GLU A 166 8.26 1.93 15.21
N ILE A 167 6.99 2.33 15.07
CA ILE A 167 6.57 3.55 14.39
C ILE A 167 5.61 4.33 15.30
N GLU A 168 5.59 5.66 15.18
CA GLU A 168 4.65 6.53 15.87
C GLU A 168 3.41 6.71 14.99
N CYS A 169 2.24 6.21 15.41
CA CYS A 169 0.98 6.42 14.69
C CYS A 169 0.33 7.74 15.13
N ILE A 170 0.02 8.61 14.17
CA ILE A 170 -0.51 9.97 14.41
C ILE A 170 -1.85 10.10 13.69
N HIS A 171 -2.91 10.43 14.43
CA HIS A 171 -4.24 10.71 13.88
C HIS A 171 -4.37 12.20 13.57
N GLU A 172 -4.31 12.58 12.30
CA GLU A 172 -4.44 13.95 11.82
C GLU A 172 -5.00 13.98 10.40
N ASP A 173 -5.64 15.09 10.07
CA ASP A 173 -6.15 15.35 8.72
C ASP A 173 -5.16 16.21 7.93
N VAL A 174 -4.57 15.63 6.89
CA VAL A 174 -3.65 16.35 5.97
C VAL A 174 -4.29 17.59 5.36
N LEU A 175 -5.62 17.58 5.16
CA LEU A 175 -6.34 18.73 4.59
C LEU A 175 -6.65 19.80 5.65
N ASN A 176 -6.51 19.47 6.95
CA ASN A 176 -6.85 20.40 8.04
C ASN A 176 -6.10 20.04 9.32
N PHE A 177 -4.77 20.18 9.29
CA PHE A 177 -3.93 19.91 10.46
C PHE A 177 -4.37 20.69 11.69
N SER A 178 -4.39 20.04 12.86
CA SER A 178 -4.69 20.70 14.11
C SER A 178 -3.63 21.76 14.46
N SER A 179 -4.06 22.80 15.18
CA SER A 179 -3.13 23.84 15.64
C SER A 179 -2.06 23.29 16.61
N GLU A 180 -2.39 22.24 17.35
CA GLU A 180 -1.48 21.56 18.26
C GLU A 180 -0.36 20.85 17.47
N PHE A 181 -0.72 20.10 16.43
CA PHE A 181 0.24 19.43 15.56
C PHE A 181 1.13 20.43 14.80
N HIS A 182 0.56 21.56 14.34
CA HIS A 182 1.33 22.65 13.72
C HIS A 182 2.31 23.29 14.67
N SER A 183 1.97 23.43 15.95
CA SER A 183 2.84 24.07 16.95
C SER A 183 3.97 23.16 17.47
N ASP A 184 3.92 21.86 17.22
CA ASP A 184 5.00 20.95 17.57
C ASP A 184 6.30 21.36 16.86
N ALA A 185 7.38 21.48 17.62
CA ALA A 185 8.70 21.88 17.12
C ALA A 185 9.43 20.78 16.33
N LYS A 186 8.83 19.59 16.16
CA LYS A 186 9.45 18.50 15.39
C LYS A 186 9.65 18.91 13.92
N SER A 187 10.84 18.63 13.39
CA SER A 187 11.14 18.71 11.96
C SER A 187 11.52 17.33 11.44
N TYR A 188 11.29 17.09 10.16
CA TYR A 188 11.57 15.81 9.49
C TYR A 188 12.66 15.99 8.43
N ASP A 189 13.49 14.99 8.23
CA ASP A 189 14.51 14.99 7.18
C ASP A 189 13.91 14.42 5.86
N ILE A 190 12.92 13.54 6.00
CA ILE A 190 12.15 13.01 4.88
C ILE A 190 10.67 13.08 5.22
N ILE A 191 9.89 13.62 4.28
CA ILE A 191 8.44 13.54 4.25
C ILE A 191 8.08 12.72 3.01
N VAL A 192 7.29 11.67 3.18
CA VAL A 192 6.80 10.85 2.07
C VAL A 192 5.29 10.74 2.14
N SER A 193 4.65 10.63 1.00
CA SER A 193 3.21 10.37 0.91
C SER A 193 2.82 9.67 -0.38
N ASN A 194 1.90 8.72 -0.24
CA ASN A 194 1.04 8.24 -1.33
C ASN A 194 -0.40 8.68 -1.01
N PRO A 195 -0.75 9.95 -1.27
CA PRO A 195 -2.05 10.49 -0.91
C PRO A 195 -3.13 10.06 -1.91
N PRO A 196 -4.42 10.20 -1.60
CA PRO A 196 -5.49 10.09 -2.59
C PRO A 196 -5.24 11.07 -3.75
N TYR A 197 -5.32 10.57 -5.00
CA TYR A 197 -5.00 11.38 -6.17
C TYR A 197 -5.86 11.09 -7.41
N ILE A 198 -6.82 10.18 -7.35
CA ILE A 198 -7.67 9.81 -8.49
C ILE A 198 -8.88 10.74 -8.53
N PRO A 199 -9.05 11.57 -9.58
CA PRO A 199 -10.25 12.39 -9.72
C PRO A 199 -11.52 11.52 -9.80
N GLU A 200 -12.63 11.98 -9.21
CA GLU A 200 -13.89 11.22 -9.20
C GLU A 200 -14.40 10.86 -10.60
N ARG A 201 -14.14 11.71 -11.60
CA ARG A 201 -14.48 11.45 -13.01
C ARG A 201 -13.82 10.19 -13.58
N GLU A 202 -12.70 9.75 -13.01
CA GLU A 202 -11.98 8.55 -13.47
C GLU A 202 -12.52 7.24 -12.84
N LYS A 203 -13.41 7.35 -11.85
CA LYS A 203 -14.00 6.19 -11.16
C LYS A 203 -14.61 5.17 -12.12
N SER A 204 -15.27 5.63 -13.18
CA SER A 204 -15.90 4.73 -14.16
C SER A 204 -14.90 3.94 -15.02
N MET A 205 -13.62 4.30 -15.02
CA MET A 205 -12.56 3.62 -15.76
C MET A 205 -11.83 2.57 -14.91
N MET A 206 -12.11 2.55 -13.61
CA MET A 206 -11.47 1.63 -12.68
C MET A 206 -12.19 0.29 -12.62
N SER A 207 -11.46 -0.73 -12.22
CA SER A 207 -12.02 -2.07 -12.04
C SER A 207 -12.98 -2.13 -10.85
N ASN A 208 -14.07 -2.87 -10.99
CA ASN A 208 -15.12 -2.99 -9.98
C ASN A 208 -14.59 -3.44 -8.62
N HIS A 209 -13.65 -4.38 -8.58
CA HIS A 209 -13.11 -4.89 -7.32
C HIS A 209 -12.41 -3.82 -6.48
N VAL A 210 -11.77 -2.82 -7.11
CA VAL A 210 -11.20 -1.66 -6.40
C VAL A 210 -12.31 -0.76 -5.86
N ILE A 211 -13.26 -0.38 -6.74
CA ILE A 211 -14.33 0.58 -6.39
C ILE A 211 -15.23 0.06 -5.26
N GLN A 212 -15.51 -1.25 -5.24
CA GLN A 212 -16.47 -1.85 -4.32
C GLN A 212 -15.86 -2.24 -2.97
N HIS A 213 -14.58 -2.49 -2.91
CA HIS A 213 -13.96 -3.10 -1.73
C HIS A 213 -12.85 -2.27 -1.09
N GLU A 214 -12.14 -1.43 -1.84
CA GLU A 214 -11.11 -0.58 -1.27
C GLU A 214 -11.71 0.75 -0.77
N PRO A 215 -11.16 1.35 0.30
CA PRO A 215 -11.76 2.56 0.90
C PRO A 215 -11.69 3.74 -0.07
N SER A 216 -12.84 4.31 -0.41
CA SER A 216 -12.97 5.44 -1.35
C SER A 216 -12.15 6.65 -0.93
N ILE A 217 -12.00 6.87 0.40
CA ILE A 217 -11.22 7.96 0.97
C ILE A 217 -9.72 7.84 0.66
N ALA A 218 -9.21 6.62 0.44
CA ALA A 218 -7.81 6.38 0.08
C ALA A 218 -7.54 6.52 -1.44
N LEU A 219 -8.59 6.67 -2.26
CA LEU A 219 -8.46 6.65 -3.71
C LEU A 219 -8.79 8.00 -4.33
N PHE A 220 -9.95 8.60 -3.96
CA PHE A 220 -10.56 9.65 -4.75
C PHE A 220 -10.37 11.05 -4.17
N VAL A 221 -10.25 12.00 -5.11
CA VAL A 221 -10.26 13.43 -4.85
C VAL A 221 -11.33 14.10 -5.69
N ALA A 222 -11.81 15.27 -5.23
CA ALA A 222 -12.77 16.08 -5.98
C ALA A 222 -12.15 16.53 -7.31
N ASP A 223 -12.99 16.58 -8.36
CA ASP A 223 -12.57 16.95 -9.71
C ASP A 223 -12.12 18.42 -9.83
N GLU A 224 -12.58 19.29 -8.93
CA GLU A 224 -12.29 20.73 -8.90
C GLU A 224 -10.83 21.02 -8.53
N ASP A 225 -10.21 20.20 -7.69
CA ASP A 225 -8.80 20.35 -7.30
C ASP A 225 -8.14 18.97 -7.08
N PRO A 226 -7.76 18.28 -8.16
CA PRO A 226 -7.19 16.94 -8.05
C PRO A 226 -5.80 16.88 -7.38
N ILE A 227 -5.16 18.02 -7.17
CA ILE A 227 -3.87 18.10 -6.48
C ILE A 227 -3.97 18.67 -5.05
N ILE A 228 -5.16 18.70 -4.46
CA ILE A 228 -5.40 19.31 -3.14
C ILE A 228 -4.51 18.71 -2.06
N PHE A 229 -4.37 17.38 -1.98
CA PHE A 229 -3.51 16.73 -0.99
C PHE A 229 -2.05 17.12 -1.16
N TYR A 230 -1.55 17.16 -2.40
CA TYR A 230 -0.18 17.59 -2.68
C TYR A 230 0.04 19.02 -2.20
N LYS A 231 -0.90 19.93 -2.45
CA LYS A 231 -0.82 21.34 -2.01
C LYS A 231 -0.69 21.46 -0.50
N GLU A 232 -1.52 20.74 0.25
CA GLU A 232 -1.51 20.81 1.71
C GLU A 232 -0.24 20.14 2.29
N ILE A 233 0.20 19.03 1.72
CA ILE A 233 1.46 18.38 2.11
C ILE A 233 2.67 19.28 1.79
N ILE A 234 2.67 20.00 0.67
CA ILE A 234 3.75 20.95 0.34
C ILE A 234 3.82 22.10 1.34
N LYS A 235 2.67 22.64 1.77
CA LYS A 235 2.63 23.67 2.82
C LYS A 235 3.17 23.11 4.14
N PHE A 236 2.73 21.92 4.53
CA PHE A 236 3.25 21.23 5.71
C PHE A 236 4.77 21.01 5.60
N ALA A 237 5.27 20.54 4.47
CA ALA A 237 6.69 20.31 4.23
C ALA A 237 7.50 21.63 4.26
N GLN A 238 6.90 22.75 3.80
CA GLN A 238 7.53 24.07 3.93
C GLN A 238 7.84 24.42 5.39
N ASP A 239 6.97 24.06 6.30
CA ASP A 239 7.16 24.35 7.74
C ASP A 239 7.99 23.26 8.43
N LYS A 240 7.70 22.00 8.19
CA LYS A 240 8.17 20.86 8.98
C LYS A 240 9.38 20.11 8.39
N LEU A 241 9.69 20.29 7.12
CA LEU A 241 10.88 19.65 6.53
C LEU A 241 12.15 20.42 6.96
N SER A 242 13.18 19.70 7.38
CA SER A 242 14.49 20.27 7.70
C SER A 242 15.11 20.92 6.45
N LYS A 243 15.95 21.94 6.64
CA LYS A 243 16.74 22.49 5.54
C LYS A 243 17.64 21.39 4.95
N GLY A 244 17.60 21.21 3.63
CA GLY A 244 18.27 20.12 2.93
C GLY A 244 17.51 18.78 2.94
N GLY A 245 16.38 18.71 3.63
CA GLY A 245 15.51 17.54 3.65
C GLY A 245 14.74 17.33 2.36
N PHE A 246 14.14 16.16 2.21
CA PHE A 246 13.47 15.74 0.97
C PHE A 246 11.99 15.43 1.17
N LEU A 247 11.19 15.87 0.20
CA LEU A 247 9.78 15.52 0.05
C LEU A 247 9.64 14.55 -1.10
N PHE A 248 8.92 13.44 -0.84
CA PHE A 248 8.63 12.41 -1.82
C PHE A 248 7.13 12.20 -1.98
N PHE A 249 6.69 12.04 -3.22
CA PHE A 249 5.31 11.71 -3.55
C PHE A 249 5.21 10.52 -4.48
N GLU A 250 4.19 9.68 -4.26
CA GLU A 250 3.57 8.95 -5.35
C GLU A 250 2.61 9.89 -6.09
N LEU A 251 2.56 9.80 -7.42
CA LEU A 251 1.84 10.73 -8.27
C LEU A 251 0.78 10.05 -9.13
N HIS A 252 -0.30 10.78 -9.38
CA HIS A 252 -1.11 10.53 -10.57
C HIS A 252 -0.29 10.85 -11.84
N GLU A 253 -0.36 9.98 -12.87
CA GLU A 253 0.47 10.08 -14.07
C GLU A 253 0.38 11.41 -14.83
N LEU A 254 -0.73 12.14 -14.69
CA LEU A 254 -1.00 13.40 -15.41
C LEU A 254 -0.59 14.65 -14.64
N PHE A 255 -0.48 14.63 -13.31
CA PHE A 255 -0.35 15.85 -12.50
C PHE A 255 1.08 16.18 -12.05
N GLY A 256 2.07 15.39 -12.45
CA GLY A 256 3.45 15.60 -11.99
C GLY A 256 4.01 16.99 -12.29
N ASN A 257 3.71 17.58 -13.44
CA ASN A 257 4.16 18.92 -13.79
C ASN A 257 3.47 19.99 -12.93
N GLU A 258 2.17 19.89 -12.72
CA GLU A 258 1.39 20.82 -11.90
C GLU A 258 1.86 20.82 -10.43
N VAL A 259 2.14 19.63 -9.89
CA VAL A 259 2.70 19.48 -8.54
C VAL A 259 4.11 20.11 -8.48
N SER A 260 4.95 19.91 -9.52
CA SER A 260 6.29 20.51 -9.57
C SER A 260 6.25 22.03 -9.66
N GLU A 261 5.32 22.60 -10.43
CA GLU A 261 5.10 24.05 -10.48
C GLU A 261 4.70 24.59 -9.11
N TYR A 262 3.79 23.90 -8.41
CA TYR A 262 3.37 24.30 -7.07
C TYR A 262 4.53 24.24 -6.05
N LEU A 263 5.35 23.18 -6.08
CA LEU A 263 6.57 23.07 -5.28
C LEU A 263 7.52 24.25 -5.50
N SER A 264 7.67 24.69 -6.75
CA SER A 264 8.52 25.83 -7.10
C SER A 264 8.09 27.12 -6.42
N LEU A 265 6.78 27.35 -6.24
CA LEU A 265 6.23 28.52 -5.54
C LEU A 265 6.62 28.54 -4.06
N PHE A 266 6.85 27.38 -3.45
CA PHE A 266 7.30 27.23 -2.08
C PHE A 266 8.83 27.12 -1.93
N GLY A 267 9.57 27.37 -3.02
CA GLY A 267 11.03 27.44 -3.00
C GLY A 267 11.76 26.11 -2.97
N PHE A 268 11.05 24.97 -3.17
CA PHE A 268 11.69 23.68 -3.33
C PHE A 268 12.56 23.64 -4.60
N LYS A 269 13.64 22.87 -4.54
CA LYS A 269 14.63 22.69 -5.62
C LYS A 269 14.84 21.21 -5.90
N GLU A 270 15.73 20.91 -6.86
CA GLU A 270 16.13 19.54 -7.22
C GLU A 270 14.95 18.60 -7.44
N MET A 271 13.91 19.13 -8.10
CA MET A 271 12.72 18.32 -8.43
C MET A 271 13.06 17.30 -9.51
N GLU A 272 12.73 16.07 -9.25
CA GLU A 272 12.91 14.94 -10.16
C GLU A 272 11.61 14.13 -10.22
N ILE A 273 11.12 13.85 -11.42
CA ILE A 273 10.00 12.95 -11.64
C ILE A 273 10.55 11.64 -12.20
N ARG A 274 10.27 10.51 -11.54
CA ARG A 274 10.59 9.17 -12.03
C ARG A 274 9.34 8.48 -12.56
N LYS A 275 9.56 7.66 -13.57
CA LYS A 275 8.56 6.76 -14.11
C LYS A 275 8.64 5.41 -13.40
N ASP A 276 7.47 4.77 -13.27
CA ASP A 276 7.37 3.39 -12.83
C ASP A 276 7.87 2.41 -13.92
N LEU A 277 7.97 1.13 -13.59
CA LEU A 277 8.39 0.08 -14.52
C LEU A 277 7.46 -0.06 -15.74
N GLN A 278 6.24 0.52 -15.69
CA GLN A 278 5.29 0.56 -16.81
C GLN A 278 5.51 1.79 -17.70
N GLY A 279 6.42 2.71 -17.32
CA GLY A 279 6.76 3.92 -18.06
C GLY A 279 5.86 5.13 -17.78
N LYS A 280 5.01 5.08 -16.75
CA LYS A 280 4.15 6.19 -16.33
C LYS A 280 4.86 7.05 -15.29
N SER A 281 4.70 8.38 -15.37
CA SER A 281 5.18 9.29 -14.32
C SER A 281 4.49 8.94 -13.00
N ARG A 282 5.26 8.48 -12.01
CA ARG A 282 4.69 7.88 -10.81
C ARG A 282 5.25 8.44 -9.51
N MET A 283 6.44 8.96 -9.52
CA MET A 283 7.10 9.41 -8.30
C MET A 283 7.70 10.80 -8.50
N LEU A 284 7.69 11.61 -7.46
CA LEU A 284 8.31 12.93 -7.45
C LEU A 284 9.15 13.09 -6.19
N LYS A 285 10.34 13.66 -6.34
CA LYS A 285 11.21 14.10 -5.25
C LYS A 285 11.46 15.59 -5.38
N ALA A 286 11.50 16.28 -4.25
CA ALA A 286 11.93 17.68 -4.17
C ALA A 286 12.75 17.93 -2.89
N GLN A 287 13.68 18.87 -2.93
CA GLN A 287 14.51 19.24 -1.78
C GLN A 287 14.14 20.62 -1.26
N LYS A 288 14.05 20.76 0.08
CA LYS A 288 13.93 22.06 0.75
C LYS A 288 15.31 22.70 0.88
N VAL A 289 15.45 23.95 0.41
CA VAL A 289 16.73 24.70 0.40
C VAL A 289 16.89 25.60 1.61
#